data_d1d39732d2875d7d757c864a63942f3b
#
_entry.id   d1d39732d2875d7d757c864a63942f3b
#
_cell.length_a   1.000
_cell.length_b   1.000
_cell.length_c   1.000
_cell.angle_alpha   90.00
_cell.angle_beta   90.00
_cell.angle_gamma   90.00
#
_symmetry.space_group_name_H-M   'P 1'
#
loop_
_entity.id
_entity.type
_entity.pdbx_description
1 polymer ?
#
loop_
_entity_poly.entity_id
_entity_poly.type
_entity_poly.pdbx_seq_one_letter_code
_entity_poly.pdbx_strand_id
1 'polypeptide(L)'
;VLSGPDCHEDGLPALLISAAFHAQRRLLLATPYFVPDEGLIEALLLAAKRGVRVMLLLPRHSNHRLADWARGRAVRELVDNGVDVRQLPAMLHAKAVVVDDVLALCGSANLDSRSLFINYEAMAAFYGRAQIDWLAGWITRTAADGEPASARPPGLARDVLEGVVGAIAFQL
;
A
#
# COMPACT_ATOMS: atom_id res chain seq x y z
N VAL A 1 12.11 -11.88 -3.75
CA VAL A 1 11.94 -11.69 -2.30
C VAL A 1 10.83 -12.61 -1.85
N LEU A 2 11.11 -13.46 -0.90
CA LEU A 2 10.15 -14.35 -0.26
C LEU A 2 9.77 -13.76 1.10
N SER A 3 8.55 -14.00 1.53
CA SER A 3 8.05 -13.65 2.85
C SER A 3 7.24 -14.80 3.41
N GLY A 4 7.19 -14.96 4.72
CA GLY A 4 6.43 -16.01 5.39
C GLY A 4 6.93 -16.27 6.81
N PRO A 5 6.15 -16.99 7.61
CA PRO A 5 6.45 -17.19 9.04
C PRO A 5 7.77 -17.94 9.32
N ASP A 6 8.27 -18.73 8.36
CA ASP A 6 9.54 -19.46 8.48
C ASP A 6 10.71 -18.74 7.78
N CYS A 7 10.47 -17.58 7.18
CA CYS A 7 11.55 -16.76 6.64
C CYS A 7 12.25 -16.07 7.81
N HIS A 8 13.45 -16.51 8.17
CA HIS A 8 14.23 -16.02 9.32
C HIS A 8 14.56 -14.52 9.31
N GLU A 9 14.29 -13.85 8.21
CA GLU A 9 14.36 -12.41 8.06
C GLU A 9 13.01 -11.95 7.51
N ASP A 10 12.35 -11.03 8.18
CA ASP A 10 11.13 -10.33 7.70
C ASP A 10 11.45 -9.51 6.44
N GLY A 11 11.93 -10.21 5.40
CA GLY A 11 12.60 -9.62 4.27
C GLY A 11 11.73 -8.64 3.48
N LEU A 12 10.44 -8.96 3.28
CA LEU A 12 9.55 -8.09 2.52
C LEU A 12 9.08 -6.87 3.34
N PRO A 13 8.59 -6.99 4.59
CA PRO A 13 8.25 -5.84 5.43
C PRO A 13 9.45 -4.90 5.63
N ALA A 14 10.61 -5.45 5.99
CA ALA A 14 11.84 -4.68 6.17
C ALA A 14 12.27 -3.97 4.88
N LEU A 15 12.16 -4.64 3.73
CA LEU A 15 12.45 -4.05 2.42
C LEU A 15 11.50 -2.87 2.12
N LEU A 16 10.19 -3.01 2.35
CA LEU A 16 9.20 -1.97 2.08
C LEU A 16 9.43 -0.74 2.97
N ILE A 17 9.65 -0.95 4.27
CA ILE A 17 9.95 0.12 5.22
C ILE A 17 11.27 0.81 4.84
N SER A 18 12.34 0.04 4.62
CA SER A 18 13.64 0.57 4.19
C SER A 18 13.52 1.34 2.87
N ALA A 19 12.79 0.81 1.89
CA ALA A 19 12.56 1.46 0.61
C ALA A 19 11.84 2.81 0.78
N ALA A 20 10.83 2.90 1.65
CA ALA A 20 10.13 4.13 1.96
C ALA A 20 11.06 5.16 2.62
N PHE A 21 11.94 4.73 3.54
CA PHE A 21 12.94 5.62 4.16
C PHE A 21 13.99 6.13 3.18
N HIS A 22 14.39 5.33 2.19
CA HIS A 22 15.46 5.70 1.24
C HIS A 22 14.94 6.37 -0.04
N ALA A 23 13.64 6.31 -0.31
CA ALA A 23 13.05 6.98 -1.47
C ALA A 23 13.35 8.47 -1.47
N GLN A 24 13.73 9.00 -2.65
CA GLN A 24 14.13 10.39 -2.84
C GLN A 24 13.14 11.17 -3.72
N ARG A 25 12.44 10.53 -4.62
CA ARG A 25 11.60 11.17 -5.63
C ARG A 25 10.18 10.64 -5.65
N ARG A 26 10.00 9.34 -5.72
CA ARG A 26 8.68 8.70 -5.86
C ARG A 26 8.61 7.35 -5.19
N LEU A 27 7.45 7.07 -4.61
CA LEU A 27 7.06 5.77 -4.09
C LEU A 27 5.64 5.49 -4.59
N LEU A 28 5.51 4.55 -5.53
CA LEU A 28 4.23 4.21 -6.15
C LEU A 28 3.82 2.81 -5.72
N LEU A 29 2.63 2.69 -5.16
CA LEU A 29 2.11 1.43 -4.61
C LEU A 29 0.76 1.11 -5.25
N ALA A 30 0.53 -0.16 -5.56
CA ALA A 30 -0.76 -0.68 -6.00
C ALA A 30 -1.06 -1.98 -5.26
N THR A 31 -2.23 -2.07 -4.63
CA THR A 31 -2.63 -3.26 -3.87
C THR A 31 -4.16 -3.37 -3.81
N PRO A 32 -4.72 -4.59 -3.85
CA PRO A 32 -6.17 -4.77 -3.65
C PRO A 32 -6.60 -4.54 -2.21
N TYR A 33 -5.74 -4.92 -1.25
CA TYR A 33 -6.00 -4.80 0.18
C TYR A 33 -4.89 -3.98 0.82
N PHE A 34 -5.31 -3.02 1.66
CA PHE A 34 -4.41 -2.11 2.34
C PHE A 34 -4.80 -2.03 3.80
N VAL A 35 -4.24 -2.91 4.60
CA VAL A 35 -4.39 -2.95 6.06
C VAL A 35 -3.00 -3.12 6.66
N PRO A 36 -2.13 -2.11 6.45
CA PRO A 36 -0.74 -2.18 6.87
C PRO A 36 -0.60 -2.08 8.40
N ASP A 37 0.55 -2.50 8.87
CA ASP A 37 0.99 -2.22 10.24
C ASP A 37 1.37 -0.73 10.42
N GLU A 38 1.56 -0.33 11.67
CA GLU A 38 1.93 1.05 12.00
C GLU A 38 3.28 1.44 11.39
N GLY A 39 4.24 0.52 11.33
CA GLY A 39 5.58 0.77 10.80
C GLY A 39 5.56 1.16 9.31
N LEU A 40 4.76 0.47 8.51
CA LEU A 40 4.62 0.80 7.09
C LEU A 40 3.88 2.13 6.90
N ILE A 41 2.84 2.41 7.69
CA ILE A 41 2.13 3.70 7.66
C ILE A 41 3.10 4.83 7.96
N GLU A 42 3.83 4.75 9.09
CA GLU A 42 4.80 5.77 9.47
C GLU A 42 5.88 6.00 8.40
N ALA A 43 6.39 4.93 7.80
CA ALA A 43 7.39 5.03 6.74
C ALA A 43 6.85 5.79 5.50
N LEU A 44 5.59 5.53 5.09
CA LEU A 44 4.93 6.23 3.99
C LEU A 44 4.70 7.71 4.31
N LEU A 45 4.25 8.01 5.54
CA LEU A 45 4.04 9.38 6.01
C LEU A 45 5.35 10.16 6.05
N LEU A 46 6.42 9.57 6.56
CA LEU A 46 7.73 10.19 6.60
C LEU A 46 8.30 10.42 5.20
N ALA A 47 8.08 9.51 4.26
CA ALA A 47 8.46 9.70 2.87
C ALA A 47 7.72 10.92 2.27
N ALA A 48 6.41 11.02 2.46
CA ALA A 48 5.62 12.16 1.99
C ALA A 48 6.07 13.48 2.63
N LYS A 49 6.32 13.51 3.94
CA LYS A 49 6.83 14.70 4.66
C LYS A 49 8.21 15.16 4.18
N ARG A 50 9.05 14.24 3.67
CA ARG A 50 10.34 14.58 3.04
C ARG A 50 10.19 15.13 1.61
N GLY A 51 8.95 15.21 1.08
CA GLY A 51 8.70 15.68 -0.29
C GLY A 51 8.78 14.58 -1.35
N VAL A 52 8.86 13.30 -0.96
CA VAL A 52 8.73 12.17 -1.89
C VAL A 52 7.30 12.11 -2.40
N ARG A 53 7.11 11.98 -3.72
CA ARG A 53 5.79 11.73 -4.29
C ARG A 53 5.33 10.32 -3.92
N VAL A 54 4.50 10.20 -2.91
CA VAL A 54 3.89 8.93 -2.51
C VAL A 54 2.51 8.81 -3.15
N MET A 55 2.28 7.73 -3.91
CA MET A 55 0.99 7.41 -4.52
C MET A 55 0.56 6.00 -4.11
N LEU A 56 -0.68 5.86 -3.68
CA LEU A 56 -1.31 4.57 -3.36
C LEU A 56 -2.53 4.36 -4.23
N LEU A 57 -2.54 3.27 -5.00
CA LEU A 57 -3.62 2.87 -5.89
C LEU A 57 -4.37 1.68 -5.29
N LEU A 58 -5.67 1.86 -5.08
CA LEU A 58 -6.58 0.89 -4.47
C LEU A 58 -7.84 0.71 -5.31
N PRO A 59 -8.57 -0.42 -5.24
CA PRO A 59 -9.95 -0.47 -5.69
C PRO A 59 -10.83 0.32 -4.71
N ARG A 60 -11.87 0.99 -5.22
CA ARG A 60 -12.88 1.67 -4.37
C ARG A 60 -13.61 0.68 -3.47
N HIS A 61 -13.93 -0.48 -4.02
CA HIS A 61 -14.51 -1.61 -3.31
C HIS A 61 -13.73 -2.86 -3.69
N SER A 62 -13.17 -3.52 -2.69
CA SER A 62 -12.57 -4.83 -2.89
C SER A 62 -13.64 -5.93 -2.77
N ASN A 63 -13.28 -7.17 -3.06
CA ASN A 63 -14.12 -8.33 -2.78
C ASN A 63 -14.11 -8.74 -1.29
N HIS A 64 -13.40 -7.99 -0.43
CA HIS A 64 -13.28 -8.22 1.01
C HIS A 64 -13.74 -6.99 1.82
N ARG A 65 -15.05 -6.92 2.12
CA ARG A 65 -15.68 -5.75 2.76
C ARG A 65 -15.06 -5.35 4.10
N LEU A 66 -14.59 -6.31 4.89
CA LEU A 66 -13.95 -6.03 6.17
C LEU A 66 -12.60 -5.32 5.97
N ALA A 67 -11.81 -5.74 4.98
CA ALA A 67 -10.57 -5.05 4.62
C ALA A 67 -10.84 -3.62 4.13
N ASP A 68 -11.95 -3.40 3.39
CA ASP A 68 -12.37 -2.05 2.97
C ASP A 68 -12.74 -1.14 4.15
N TRP A 69 -13.28 -1.69 5.22
CA TRP A 69 -13.56 -0.92 6.45
C TRP A 69 -12.30 -0.71 7.28
N ALA A 70 -11.46 -1.75 7.45
CA ALA A 70 -10.22 -1.66 8.22
C ALA A 70 -9.28 -0.58 7.68
N ARG A 71 -9.18 -0.42 6.35
CA ARG A 71 -8.30 0.57 5.72
C ARG A 71 -8.76 2.02 5.89
N GLY A 72 -10.02 2.27 6.29
CA GLY A 72 -10.62 3.60 6.26
C GLY A 72 -9.79 4.68 6.98
N ARG A 73 -9.36 4.38 8.21
CA ARG A 73 -8.54 5.31 9.01
C ARG A 73 -7.17 5.54 8.41
N ALA A 74 -6.48 4.47 8.02
CA ALA A 74 -5.15 4.54 7.41
C ALA A 74 -5.16 5.36 6.10
N VAL A 75 -6.16 5.17 5.25
CA VAL A 75 -6.32 5.94 4.02
C VAL A 75 -6.53 7.43 4.31
N ARG A 76 -7.38 7.78 5.27
CA ARG A 76 -7.58 9.19 5.65
C ARG A 76 -6.31 9.82 6.18
N GLU A 77 -5.60 9.13 7.05
CA GLU A 77 -4.33 9.61 7.60
C GLU A 77 -3.29 9.86 6.52
N LEU A 78 -3.16 8.96 5.55
CA LEU A 78 -2.26 9.13 4.42
C LEU A 78 -2.65 10.36 3.58
N VAL A 79 -3.94 10.53 3.27
CA VAL A 79 -4.44 11.68 2.48
C VAL A 79 -4.21 13.00 3.22
N ASP A 80 -4.49 13.06 4.53
CA ASP A 80 -4.27 14.24 5.37
C ASP A 80 -2.80 14.67 5.41
N ASN A 81 -1.88 13.72 5.22
CA ASN A 81 -0.44 13.97 5.18
C ASN A 81 0.14 14.06 3.76
N GLY A 82 -0.69 14.25 2.73
CA GLY A 82 -0.26 14.57 1.37
C GLY A 82 0.07 13.37 0.48
N VAL A 83 -0.28 12.16 0.88
CA VAL A 83 -0.19 10.98 0.01
C VAL A 83 -1.31 11.01 -1.03
N ASP A 84 -0.98 10.81 -2.32
CA ASP A 84 -1.96 10.74 -3.41
C ASP A 84 -2.61 9.34 -3.44
N VAL A 85 -3.71 9.19 -2.70
CA VAL A 85 -4.47 7.92 -2.69
C VAL A 85 -5.55 7.96 -3.75
N ARG A 86 -5.48 7.02 -4.71
CA ARG A 86 -6.43 6.86 -5.83
C ARG A 86 -7.25 5.60 -5.67
N GLN A 87 -8.56 5.74 -5.86
CA GLN A 87 -9.53 4.66 -5.75
C GLN A 87 -10.17 4.36 -7.10
N LEU A 88 -9.86 3.20 -7.66
CA LEU A 88 -10.42 2.74 -8.93
C LEU A 88 -11.88 2.29 -8.77
N PRO A 89 -12.76 2.60 -9.73
CA PRO A 89 -14.14 2.09 -9.72
C PRO A 89 -14.21 0.57 -9.86
N ALA A 90 -13.26 -0.01 -10.58
CA ALA A 90 -13.16 -1.44 -10.81
C ALA A 90 -12.22 -2.10 -9.79
N MET A 91 -12.39 -3.43 -9.60
CA MET A 91 -11.47 -4.22 -8.76
C MET A 91 -10.07 -4.24 -9.37
N LEU A 92 -9.10 -3.82 -8.58
CA LEU A 92 -7.68 -3.97 -8.85
C LEU A 92 -7.15 -5.15 -8.07
N HIS A 93 -6.46 -6.10 -8.72
CA HIS A 93 -5.83 -7.23 -8.02
C HIS A 93 -4.30 -7.26 -8.16
N ALA A 94 -3.70 -6.20 -8.66
CA ALA A 94 -2.23 -6.07 -8.74
C ALA A 94 -1.62 -5.77 -7.36
N LYS A 95 -0.45 -6.31 -7.10
CA LYS A 95 0.42 -6.00 -5.98
C LYS A 95 1.76 -5.56 -6.55
N ALA A 96 1.99 -4.27 -6.49
CA ALA A 96 3.15 -3.67 -7.11
C ALA A 96 3.67 -2.48 -6.30
N VAL A 97 4.98 -2.33 -6.27
CA VAL A 97 5.67 -1.21 -5.63
C VAL A 97 6.78 -0.72 -6.56
N VAL A 98 6.89 0.58 -6.73
CA VAL A 98 8.01 1.22 -7.44
C VAL A 98 8.65 2.25 -6.54
N VAL A 99 9.97 2.16 -6.40
CA VAL A 99 10.80 3.06 -5.61
C VAL A 99 11.77 3.77 -6.53
N ASP A 100 11.59 5.04 -6.70
CA ASP A 100 12.40 5.90 -7.58
C ASP A 100 12.58 5.27 -8.99
N ASP A 101 13.83 5.22 -9.44
CA ASP A 101 14.24 4.53 -10.66
C ASP A 101 15.19 3.36 -10.34
N VAL A 102 15.10 2.82 -9.11
CA VAL A 102 16.06 1.84 -8.60
C VAL A 102 15.44 0.47 -8.32
N LEU A 103 14.13 0.42 -8.05
CA LEU A 103 13.47 -0.84 -7.69
C LEU A 103 12.01 -0.85 -8.15
N ALA A 104 11.61 -1.96 -8.75
CA ALA A 104 10.20 -2.30 -8.91
C ALA A 104 9.94 -3.71 -8.36
N LEU A 105 8.84 -3.87 -7.63
CA LEU A 105 8.39 -5.14 -7.08
C LEU A 105 7.01 -5.46 -7.66
N CYS A 106 6.76 -6.70 -8.03
CA CYS A 106 5.42 -7.20 -8.26
C CYS A 106 5.31 -8.69 -7.90
N GLY A 107 4.14 -9.12 -7.42
CA GLY A 107 3.97 -10.51 -7.01
C GLY A 107 2.66 -10.79 -6.30
N SER A 108 2.69 -11.63 -5.26
CA SER A 108 1.51 -12.10 -4.56
C SER A 108 1.17 -11.31 -3.30
N ALA A 109 2.13 -10.61 -2.66
CA ALA A 109 1.94 -9.97 -1.38
C ALA A 109 1.10 -8.69 -1.44
N ASN A 110 0.01 -8.65 -0.70
CA ASN A 110 -0.74 -7.43 -0.45
C ASN A 110 0.01 -6.54 0.57
N LEU A 111 -0.41 -5.29 0.66
CA LEU A 111 0.04 -4.38 1.71
C LEU A 111 -0.91 -4.47 2.93
N ASP A 112 -1.00 -5.68 3.48
CA ASP A 112 -1.73 -5.99 4.70
C ASP A 112 -0.86 -6.85 5.64
N SER A 113 -1.15 -6.79 6.93
CA SER A 113 -0.35 -7.49 7.95
C SER A 113 -0.32 -9.01 7.74
N ARG A 114 -1.40 -9.58 7.19
CA ARG A 114 -1.45 -11.02 6.93
C ARG A 114 -0.48 -11.44 5.82
N SER A 115 -0.49 -10.72 4.70
CA SER A 115 0.45 -10.99 3.59
C SER A 115 1.89 -10.70 3.98
N LEU A 116 2.12 -9.71 4.83
CA LEU A 116 3.48 -9.31 5.20
C LEU A 116 4.12 -10.21 6.26
N PHE A 117 3.32 -10.80 7.20
CA PHE A 117 3.87 -11.49 8.37
C PHE A 117 3.41 -12.95 8.52
N ILE A 118 2.30 -13.35 7.89
CA ILE A 118 1.66 -14.66 8.15
C ILE A 118 1.67 -15.56 6.93
N ASN A 119 1.34 -15.02 5.75
CA ASN A 119 1.25 -15.83 4.54
C ASN A 119 2.63 -16.05 3.92
N TYR A 120 2.77 -17.18 3.19
CA TYR A 120 3.89 -17.36 2.27
C TYR A 120 3.64 -16.57 1.01
N GLU A 121 4.47 -15.57 0.74
CA GLU A 121 4.33 -14.67 -0.39
C GLU A 121 5.65 -14.59 -1.17
N ALA A 122 5.53 -14.25 -2.44
CA ALA A 122 6.67 -14.05 -3.33
C ALA A 122 6.52 -12.76 -4.14
N MET A 123 7.55 -11.92 -4.12
CA MET A 123 7.65 -10.72 -4.93
C MET A 123 8.87 -10.81 -5.84
N ALA A 124 8.67 -10.66 -7.14
CA ALA A 124 9.76 -10.46 -8.09
C ALA A 124 10.29 -9.03 -7.96
N ALA A 125 11.61 -8.89 -7.85
CA ALA A 125 12.30 -7.61 -7.80
C ALA A 125 12.99 -7.33 -9.13
N PHE A 126 12.77 -6.15 -9.68
CA PHE A 126 13.34 -5.67 -10.92
C PHE A 126 14.18 -4.41 -10.66
N TYR A 127 15.40 -4.43 -11.19
CA TYR A 127 16.37 -3.34 -11.08
C TYR A 127 16.64 -2.67 -12.43
N GLY A 128 16.14 -3.26 -13.50
CA GLY A 128 16.31 -2.72 -14.86
C GLY A 128 15.40 -1.52 -15.11
N ARG A 129 15.96 -0.47 -15.69
CA ARG A 129 15.24 0.78 -15.95
C ARG A 129 13.96 0.57 -16.76
N ALA A 130 14.00 -0.27 -17.78
CA ALA A 130 12.85 -0.50 -18.65
C ALA A 130 11.65 -1.11 -17.89
N GLN A 131 11.90 -2.07 -17.00
CA GLN A 131 10.88 -2.71 -16.18
C GLN A 131 10.30 -1.74 -15.13
N ILE A 132 11.19 -0.96 -14.50
CA ILE A 132 10.79 0.07 -13.51
C ILE A 132 9.90 1.12 -14.19
N ASP A 133 10.32 1.67 -15.32
CA ASP A 133 9.57 2.68 -16.04
C ASP A 133 8.24 2.15 -16.59
N TRP A 134 8.22 0.89 -17.05
CA TRP A 134 6.99 0.23 -17.48
C TRP A 134 5.97 0.12 -16.33
N LEU A 135 6.41 -0.40 -15.16
CA LEU A 135 5.53 -0.58 -14.01
C LEU A 135 5.07 0.76 -13.42
N ALA A 136 5.98 1.73 -13.31
CA ALA A 136 5.65 3.08 -12.87
C ALA A 136 4.64 3.75 -13.82
N GLY A 137 4.85 3.62 -15.12
CA GLY A 137 3.93 4.12 -16.14
C GLY A 137 2.57 3.44 -16.08
N TRP A 138 2.54 2.12 -15.83
CA TRP A 138 1.29 1.39 -15.66
C TRP A 138 0.51 1.89 -14.43
N ILE A 139 1.15 1.97 -13.25
CA ILE A 139 0.50 2.47 -12.03
C ILE A 139 -0.05 3.89 -12.27
N THR A 140 0.76 4.77 -12.85
CA THR A 140 0.37 6.18 -13.06
C THR A 140 -0.79 6.33 -14.04
N ARG A 141 -0.78 5.58 -15.16
CA ARG A 141 -1.90 5.59 -16.12
C ARG A 141 -3.17 5.02 -15.51
N THR A 142 -3.07 3.90 -14.80
CA THR A 142 -4.21 3.28 -14.13
C THR A 142 -4.79 4.20 -13.05
N ALA A 143 -3.93 4.93 -12.32
CA ALA A 143 -4.37 5.89 -11.31
C ALA A 143 -5.14 7.08 -11.89
N ALA A 144 -4.96 7.40 -13.18
CA ALA A 144 -5.72 8.46 -13.85
C ALA A 144 -7.22 8.15 -13.96
N ASP A 145 -7.59 6.86 -13.99
CA ASP A 145 -8.99 6.40 -13.99
C ASP A 145 -9.58 6.35 -12.57
N GLY A 146 -8.76 6.60 -11.55
CA GLY A 146 -9.14 6.57 -10.13
C GLY A 146 -9.55 7.93 -9.60
N GLU A 147 -10.56 7.94 -8.73
CA GLU A 147 -10.97 9.13 -7.98
C GLU A 147 -10.03 9.32 -6.77
N PRO A 148 -9.68 10.58 -6.40
CA PRO A 148 -8.93 10.83 -5.19
C PRO A 148 -9.72 10.39 -3.96
N ALA A 149 -9.05 9.72 -3.04
CA ALA A 149 -9.66 9.36 -1.76
C ALA A 149 -9.90 10.62 -0.90
N SER A 150 -10.91 10.57 -0.05
CA SER A 150 -11.28 11.69 0.82
C SER A 150 -10.68 11.52 2.21
N ALA A 151 -10.12 12.59 2.74
CA ALA A 151 -9.70 12.70 4.14
C ALA A 151 -10.87 12.94 5.10
N ARG A 152 -12.07 13.25 4.61
CA ARG A 152 -13.22 13.57 5.46
C ARG A 152 -13.57 12.39 6.36
N PRO A 153 -13.69 12.62 7.68
CA PRO A 153 -14.11 11.59 8.60
C PRO A 153 -15.54 11.14 8.27
N PRO A 154 -15.85 9.83 8.35
CA PRO A 154 -17.21 9.36 8.24
C PRO A 154 -18.02 9.78 9.48
N GLY A 155 -19.33 9.56 9.45
CA GLY A 155 -20.15 9.74 10.66
C GLY A 155 -19.65 8.86 11.81
N LEU A 156 -19.92 9.31 13.06
CA LEU A 156 -19.40 8.70 14.31
C LEU A 156 -19.55 7.17 14.37
N ALA A 157 -20.74 6.67 14.02
CA ALA A 157 -21.01 5.22 14.05
C ALA A 157 -20.08 4.42 13.12
N ARG A 158 -19.81 4.96 11.94
CA ARG A 158 -18.90 4.32 10.98
C ARG A 158 -17.44 4.41 11.43
N ASP A 159 -17.03 5.55 12.01
CA ASP A 159 -15.67 5.70 12.51
C ASP A 159 -15.37 4.75 13.68
N VAL A 160 -16.33 4.53 14.59
CA VAL A 160 -16.22 3.53 15.65
C VAL A 160 -16.11 2.13 15.07
N LEU A 161 -16.94 1.80 14.08
CA LEU A 161 -16.91 0.49 13.43
C LEU A 161 -15.58 0.25 12.71
N GLU A 162 -15.07 1.22 11.96
CA GLU A 162 -13.75 1.15 11.32
C GLU A 162 -12.64 0.93 12.35
N GLY A 163 -12.72 1.57 13.52
CA GLY A 163 -11.78 1.36 14.62
C GLY A 163 -11.83 -0.05 15.21
N VAL A 164 -13.03 -0.59 15.44
CA VAL A 164 -13.21 -1.97 15.95
C VAL A 164 -12.70 -2.98 14.92
N VAL A 165 -13.09 -2.82 13.64
CA VAL A 165 -12.63 -3.71 12.56
C VAL A 165 -11.12 -3.60 12.39
N GLY A 166 -10.54 -2.40 12.47
CA GLY A 166 -9.09 -2.19 12.41
C GLY A 166 -8.34 -2.90 13.53
N ALA A 167 -8.88 -2.90 14.75
CA ALA A 167 -8.25 -3.58 15.89
C ALA A 167 -8.19 -5.11 15.74
N ILE A 168 -9.13 -5.70 14.99
CA ILE A 168 -9.14 -7.15 14.71
C ILE A 168 -8.58 -7.49 13.31
N ALA A 169 -8.19 -6.49 12.57
CA ALA A 169 -7.76 -6.64 11.17
C ALA A 169 -6.47 -7.46 11.01
N PHE A 170 -5.71 -7.65 12.08
CA PHE A 170 -4.56 -8.56 12.10
C PHE A 170 -4.97 -10.03 11.77
N GLN A 171 -6.26 -10.36 11.91
CA GLN A 171 -6.80 -11.68 11.59
C GLN A 171 -7.45 -11.75 10.20
N LEU A 172 -7.56 -10.63 9.50
CA LEU A 172 -8.14 -10.50 8.18
C LEU A 172 -7.08 -10.61 7.09
#